data_d572de3ab86645182deb6c922ac08663
#
_entry.id   d572de3ab86645182deb6c922ac08663
#
_cell.length_a   1.000
_cell.length_b   1.000
_cell.length_c   1.000
_cell.angle_alpha   90.00
_cell.angle_beta   90.00
_cell.angle_gamma   90.00
#
_symmetry.space_group_name_H-M   'P 1'
#
loop_
_entity.id
_entity.type
_entity.pdbx_description
1 polymer ?
#
loop_
_entity_poly.entity_id
_entity_poly.type
_entity_poly.pdbx_seq_one_letter_code
_entity_poly.pdbx_strand_id
1 'polypeptide(L)'
;VTQGHLPEWLNVFDDKLSVLTHQDIFKNHTHLPTFNSNAIEVNFNNIPDLAEKFILFNDDFFVLKPLKEDRFFRDDLPVDFLVQSFERRGVLYNTLKPKNTLSAKAINNNIDYLNNNYNKRNLPSAKFYSPEYNAFSRVLNIIYNFLNW
;
A
#
# COMPACT_ATOMS: atom_id res chain seq x y z
N VAL A 1 3.45 6.78 -15.02
CA VAL A 1 2.26 7.64 -15.25
C VAL A 1 2.65 9.08 -14.93
N THR A 2 2.24 10.03 -15.76
CA THR A 2 2.64 11.44 -15.65
C THR A 2 1.49 12.38 -16.02
N GLN A 3 1.61 13.67 -15.65
CA GLN A 3 0.75 14.75 -16.15
C GLN A 3 1.16 15.27 -17.54
N GLY A 4 2.15 14.67 -18.17
CA GLY A 4 2.67 15.07 -19.48
C GLY A 4 4.03 15.77 -19.44
N HIS A 5 4.58 16.05 -18.25
CA HIS A 5 5.95 16.54 -18.13
C HIS A 5 6.93 15.37 -18.12
N LEU A 6 7.87 15.39 -19.05
CA LEU A 6 8.92 14.39 -19.16
C LEU A 6 10.28 15.06 -19.12
N PRO A 7 11.27 14.47 -18.45
CA PRO A 7 12.64 14.97 -18.48
C PRO A 7 13.21 14.88 -19.90
N GLU A 8 13.98 15.89 -20.32
CA GLU A 8 14.60 15.92 -21.66
C GLU A 8 15.55 14.75 -21.92
N TRP A 9 16.14 14.21 -20.85
CA TRP A 9 17.06 13.07 -20.95
C TRP A 9 16.34 11.71 -21.07
N LEU A 10 15.01 11.65 -20.94
CA LEU A 10 14.26 10.40 -20.99
C LEU A 10 14.11 9.92 -22.43
N ASN A 11 14.62 8.73 -22.71
CA ASN A 11 14.40 8.08 -24.00
C ASN A 11 12.99 7.47 -24.05
N VAL A 12 12.03 8.23 -24.55
CA VAL A 12 10.61 7.78 -24.65
C VAL A 12 10.39 6.70 -25.71
N PHE A 13 11.39 6.41 -26.55
CA PHE A 13 11.33 5.38 -27.59
C PHE A 13 11.94 4.05 -27.15
N ASP A 14 12.32 3.92 -25.88
CA ASP A 14 12.80 2.67 -25.33
C ASP A 14 11.64 1.65 -25.28
N ASP A 15 11.86 0.45 -25.82
CA ASP A 15 10.87 -0.63 -25.90
C ASP A 15 10.41 -1.15 -24.51
N LYS A 16 11.17 -0.87 -23.47
CA LYS A 16 10.87 -1.22 -22.08
C LYS A 16 10.13 -0.11 -21.32
N LEU A 17 9.90 1.03 -21.97
CA LEU A 17 9.26 2.18 -21.36
C LEU A 17 7.91 2.48 -22.00
N SER A 18 6.87 2.47 -21.20
CA SER A 18 5.55 3.00 -21.58
C SER A 18 5.25 4.24 -20.78
N VAL A 19 5.01 5.35 -21.46
CA VAL A 19 4.63 6.61 -20.83
C VAL A 19 3.12 6.79 -20.97
N LEU A 20 2.45 6.89 -19.84
CA LEU A 20 1.00 7.07 -19.78
C LEU A 20 0.68 8.36 -19.04
N THR A 21 -0.35 9.04 -19.48
CA THR A 21 -0.90 10.22 -18.81
C THR A 21 -2.06 9.83 -17.87
N HIS A 22 -2.49 10.74 -17.03
CA HIS A 22 -3.69 10.51 -16.22
C HIS A 22 -4.93 10.28 -17.10
N GLN A 23 -5.00 10.89 -18.29
CA GLN A 23 -6.11 10.69 -19.22
C GLN A 23 -6.19 9.25 -19.74
N ASP A 24 -5.04 8.57 -19.87
CA ASP A 24 -4.97 7.21 -20.39
C ASP A 24 -5.50 6.18 -19.39
N ILE A 25 -5.41 6.47 -18.09
CA ILE A 25 -5.78 5.54 -17.02
C ILE A 25 -7.14 5.86 -16.35
N PHE A 26 -7.63 7.10 -16.44
CA PHE A 26 -8.91 7.47 -15.86
C PHE A 26 -10.06 7.18 -16.82
N LYS A 27 -10.95 6.25 -16.48
CA LYS A 27 -12.17 5.99 -17.26
C LYS A 27 -13.14 7.15 -17.25
N ASN A 28 -13.19 7.90 -16.15
CA ASN A 28 -14.03 9.07 -16.02
C ASN A 28 -13.17 10.34 -15.97
N HIS A 29 -13.09 11.03 -17.11
CA HIS A 29 -12.28 12.23 -17.26
C HIS A 29 -12.83 13.45 -16.48
N THR A 30 -14.05 13.39 -15.94
CA THR A 30 -14.59 14.46 -15.09
C THR A 30 -13.87 14.53 -13.74
N HIS A 31 -13.10 13.49 -13.39
CA HIS A 31 -12.24 13.46 -12.20
C HIS A 31 -10.89 14.12 -12.42
N LEU A 32 -10.61 14.60 -13.62
CA LEU A 32 -9.37 15.28 -13.98
C LEU A 32 -9.59 16.80 -14.12
N PRO A 33 -8.58 17.63 -13.83
CA PRO A 33 -7.27 17.23 -13.29
C PRO A 33 -7.35 16.83 -11.81
N THR A 34 -6.49 15.91 -11.39
CA THR A 34 -6.36 15.52 -10.00
C THR A 34 -4.90 15.59 -9.54
N PHE A 35 -4.71 16.02 -8.28
CA PHE A 35 -3.43 16.03 -7.57
C PHE A 35 -3.44 15.06 -6.37
N ASN A 36 -4.42 14.15 -6.33
CA ASN A 36 -4.55 13.17 -5.29
C ASN A 36 -3.91 11.85 -5.73
N SER A 37 -2.75 11.52 -5.15
CA SER A 37 -2.02 10.29 -5.47
C SER A 37 -2.88 9.04 -5.29
N ASN A 38 -3.69 8.95 -4.22
CA ASN A 38 -4.57 7.81 -4.00
C ASN A 38 -5.61 7.66 -5.14
N ALA A 39 -6.12 8.77 -5.68
CA ALA A 39 -7.03 8.72 -6.83
C ALA A 39 -6.32 8.24 -8.10
N ILE A 40 -5.04 8.57 -8.26
CA ILE A 40 -4.22 8.09 -9.39
C ILE A 40 -3.95 6.59 -9.23
N GLU A 41 -3.51 6.16 -8.04
CA GLU A 41 -3.17 4.78 -7.74
C GLU A 41 -4.33 3.80 -7.94
N VAL A 42 -5.55 4.15 -7.51
CA VAL A 42 -6.72 3.28 -7.72
C VAL A 42 -7.12 3.11 -9.18
N ASN A 43 -6.60 3.96 -10.08
CA ASN A 43 -6.81 3.84 -11.52
C ASN A 43 -5.69 3.07 -12.24
N PHE A 44 -4.65 2.61 -11.56
CA PHE A 44 -3.58 1.82 -12.18
C PHE A 44 -4.06 0.48 -12.75
N ASN A 45 -5.15 -0.07 -12.23
CA ASN A 45 -5.79 -1.25 -12.80
C ASN A 45 -6.35 -1.03 -14.23
N ASN A 46 -6.38 0.19 -14.71
CA ASN A 46 -6.78 0.52 -16.08
C ASN A 46 -5.56 0.70 -17.02
N ILE A 47 -4.34 0.51 -16.53
CA ILE A 47 -3.13 0.56 -17.37
C ILE A 47 -3.21 -0.61 -18.36
N PRO A 48 -3.14 -0.32 -19.70
CA PRO A 48 -3.12 -1.38 -20.70
C PRO A 48 -1.93 -2.32 -20.47
N ASP A 49 -2.18 -3.61 -20.62
CA ASP A 49 -1.17 -4.67 -20.53
C ASP A 49 -0.38 -4.69 -19.21
N LEU A 50 -0.95 -4.13 -18.14
CA LEU A 50 -0.33 -4.20 -16.82
C LEU A 50 -0.17 -5.67 -16.41
N ALA A 51 1.06 -6.06 -16.09
CA ALA A 51 1.34 -7.41 -15.61
C ALA A 51 0.58 -7.68 -14.30
N GLU A 52 0.17 -8.93 -14.08
CA GLU A 52 -0.47 -9.35 -12.83
C GLU A 52 0.41 -9.08 -11.60
N LYS A 53 1.72 -9.23 -11.78
CA LYS A 53 2.73 -8.88 -10.78
C LYS A 53 3.45 -7.61 -11.20
N PHE A 54 3.25 -6.56 -10.47
CA PHE A 54 3.93 -5.29 -10.70
C PHE A 54 4.39 -4.67 -9.39
N ILE A 55 5.32 -3.74 -9.49
CA ILE A 55 5.84 -2.99 -8.35
C ILE A 55 5.52 -1.51 -8.60
N LEU A 56 4.84 -0.90 -7.63
CA LEU A 56 4.61 0.53 -7.64
C LEU A 56 5.75 1.25 -6.93
N PHE A 57 6.36 2.20 -7.62
CA PHE A 57 7.31 3.14 -7.04
C PHE A 57 6.72 4.55 -7.04
N ASN A 58 6.87 5.24 -5.94
CA ASN A 58 6.66 6.67 -5.90
C ASN A 58 7.86 7.37 -6.55
N ASP A 59 7.67 8.61 -6.97
CA ASP A 59 8.66 9.44 -7.67
C ASP A 59 9.91 9.76 -6.84
N ASP A 60 9.84 9.62 -5.52
CA ASP A 60 10.92 9.83 -4.56
C ASP A 60 11.63 8.53 -4.12
N PHE A 61 11.28 7.37 -4.72
CA PHE A 61 11.88 6.08 -4.38
C PHE A 61 12.94 5.66 -5.39
N PHE A 62 14.10 5.26 -4.91
CA PHE A 62 15.23 4.83 -5.72
C PHE A 62 15.74 3.46 -5.30
N VAL A 63 16.06 2.63 -6.28
CA VAL A 63 16.72 1.34 -6.05
C VAL A 63 18.23 1.56 -6.01
N LEU A 64 18.85 1.47 -4.84
CA LEU A 64 20.27 1.75 -4.64
C LEU A 64 21.17 0.53 -4.82
N LYS A 65 20.60 -0.69 -4.87
CA LYS A 65 21.33 -1.94 -5.01
C LYS A 65 20.54 -2.90 -5.89
N PRO A 66 21.21 -3.81 -6.59
CA PRO A 66 20.52 -4.88 -7.29
C PRO A 66 19.60 -5.65 -6.33
N LEU A 67 18.36 -5.85 -6.74
CA LEU A 67 17.36 -6.59 -5.99
C LEU A 67 17.06 -7.90 -6.71
N LYS A 68 16.83 -8.94 -5.93
CA LYS A 68 16.35 -10.21 -6.45
C LYS A 68 14.83 -10.19 -6.54
N GLU A 69 14.28 -10.98 -7.43
CA GLU A 69 12.83 -11.09 -7.62
C GLU A 69 12.12 -11.55 -6.35
N ASP A 70 12.72 -12.49 -5.60
CA ASP A 70 12.18 -13.02 -4.35
C ASP A 70 12.04 -11.98 -3.22
N ARG A 71 12.57 -10.76 -3.43
CA ARG A 71 12.38 -9.63 -2.54
C ARG A 71 10.95 -9.11 -2.55
N PHE A 72 10.28 -9.20 -3.68
CA PHE A 72 8.94 -8.64 -3.89
C PHE A 72 7.86 -9.72 -4.02
N PHE A 73 8.23 -10.88 -4.60
CA PHE A 73 7.31 -11.98 -4.78
C PHE A 73 7.96 -13.30 -4.39
N ARG A 74 7.21 -14.14 -3.71
CA ARG A 74 7.63 -15.50 -3.34
C ARG A 74 6.44 -16.44 -3.47
N ASP A 75 6.64 -17.56 -4.17
CA ASP A 75 5.57 -18.54 -4.42
C ASP A 75 4.29 -17.87 -4.98
N ASP A 76 4.47 -16.98 -5.95
CA ASP A 76 3.44 -16.17 -6.61
C ASP A 76 2.69 -15.19 -5.71
N LEU A 77 3.10 -15.03 -4.47
CA LEU A 77 2.51 -14.10 -3.52
C LEU A 77 3.42 -12.88 -3.30
N PRO A 78 2.85 -11.69 -3.11
CA PRO A 78 3.64 -10.53 -2.73
C PRO A 78 4.27 -10.73 -1.34
N VAL A 79 5.52 -10.29 -1.21
CA VAL A 79 6.24 -10.29 0.06
C VAL A 79 5.97 -8.96 0.75
N ASP A 80 5.25 -9.02 1.85
CA ASP A 80 4.94 -7.85 2.67
C ASP A 80 5.70 -7.88 4.01
N PHE A 81 5.75 -6.73 4.67
CA PHE A 81 6.38 -6.56 5.96
C PHE A 81 5.32 -6.26 7.01
N LEU A 82 5.35 -7.03 8.08
CA LEU A 82 4.59 -6.66 9.27
C LEU A 82 5.31 -5.50 9.97
N VAL A 83 4.75 -4.32 9.87
CA VAL A 83 5.22 -3.14 10.60
C VAL A 83 4.43 -3.05 11.89
N GLN A 84 5.15 -3.05 13.01
CA GLN A 84 4.54 -2.77 14.29
C GLN A 84 4.29 -1.27 14.42
N SER A 85 3.04 -0.88 14.49
CA SER A 85 2.65 0.50 14.79
C SER A 85 1.47 0.51 15.75
N PHE A 86 1.35 1.60 16.52
CA PHE A 86 0.16 1.83 17.33
C PHE A 86 -1.03 2.08 16.42
N GLU A 87 -2.07 1.28 16.58
CA GLU A 87 -3.31 1.51 15.85
C GLU A 87 -3.92 2.86 16.22
N ARG A 88 -4.30 3.61 15.19
CA ARG A 88 -4.92 4.93 15.33
C ARG A 88 -6.44 4.80 15.35
N ARG A 89 -6.95 3.90 16.17
CA ARG A 89 -8.39 3.62 16.30
C ARG A 89 -8.77 3.32 17.75
N GLY A 90 -10.06 3.13 17.98
CA GLY A 90 -10.62 2.82 19.30
C GLY A 90 -10.99 4.05 20.12
N VAL A 91 -11.74 3.80 21.20
CA VAL A 91 -12.33 4.87 22.03
C VAL A 91 -11.24 5.76 22.62
N LEU A 92 -10.18 5.16 23.16
CA LEU A 92 -9.09 5.91 23.79
C LEU A 92 -8.38 6.83 22.79
N TYR A 93 -8.06 6.33 21.61
CA TYR A 93 -7.39 7.12 20.57
C TYR A 93 -8.29 8.28 20.10
N ASN A 94 -9.55 8.00 19.83
CA ASN A 94 -10.52 9.01 19.35
C ASN A 94 -10.79 10.10 20.39
N THR A 95 -10.71 9.76 21.68
CA THR A 95 -10.84 10.74 22.76
C THR A 95 -9.63 11.65 22.87
N LEU A 96 -8.42 11.09 22.74
CA LEU A 96 -7.17 11.84 22.85
C LEU A 96 -6.83 12.61 21.56
N LYS A 97 -7.23 12.11 20.40
CA LYS A 97 -6.98 12.73 19.09
C LYS A 97 -8.23 12.70 18.21
N PRO A 98 -9.21 13.58 18.47
CA PRO A 98 -10.49 13.57 17.76
C PRO A 98 -10.38 13.92 16.27
N LYS A 99 -9.29 14.57 15.84
CA LYS A 99 -9.03 14.89 14.42
C LYS A 99 -8.18 13.80 13.78
N ASN A 100 -8.80 12.72 13.34
CA ASN A 100 -8.13 11.70 12.55
C ASN A 100 -7.72 12.23 11.17
N THR A 101 -6.49 11.93 10.77
CA THR A 101 -6.01 12.19 9.42
C THR A 101 -6.71 11.29 8.40
N LEU A 102 -6.74 11.70 7.13
CA LEU A 102 -7.30 10.87 6.04
C LEU A 102 -6.65 9.49 5.97
N SER A 103 -5.33 9.43 6.15
CA SER A 103 -4.58 8.16 6.16
C SER A 103 -5.02 7.22 7.30
N ALA A 104 -5.25 7.75 8.50
CA ALA A 104 -5.74 6.94 9.61
C ALA A 104 -7.16 6.41 9.36
N LYS A 105 -8.03 7.21 8.73
CA LYS A 105 -9.37 6.77 8.31
C LYS A 105 -9.30 5.67 7.25
N ALA A 106 -8.43 5.82 6.26
CA ALA A 106 -8.26 4.79 5.22
C ALA A 106 -7.78 3.46 5.83
N ILE A 107 -6.79 3.50 6.72
CA ILE A 107 -6.32 2.30 7.43
C ILE A 107 -7.45 1.66 8.24
N ASN A 108 -8.21 2.44 8.99
CA ASN A 108 -9.33 1.92 9.78
C ASN A 108 -10.41 1.27 8.91
N ASN A 109 -10.78 1.90 7.79
CA ASN A 109 -11.72 1.33 6.84
C ASN A 109 -11.22 0.00 6.25
N ASN A 110 -9.94 -0.10 5.94
CA ASN A 110 -9.33 -1.34 5.45
C ASN A 110 -9.37 -2.45 6.52
N ILE A 111 -9.06 -2.11 7.77
CA ILE A 111 -9.15 -3.05 8.89
C ILE A 111 -10.59 -3.52 9.09
N ASP A 112 -11.56 -2.61 9.07
CA ASP A 112 -12.98 -2.96 9.20
C ASP A 112 -13.45 -3.85 8.05
N TYR A 113 -13.01 -3.56 6.81
CA TYR A 113 -13.28 -4.42 5.66
C TYR A 113 -12.71 -5.83 5.85
N LEU A 114 -11.45 -5.93 6.27
CA LEU A 114 -10.81 -7.21 6.51
C LEU A 114 -11.51 -8.00 7.61
N ASN A 115 -11.86 -7.35 8.71
CA ASN A 115 -12.55 -8.00 9.83
C ASN A 115 -13.95 -8.50 9.47
N ASN A 116 -14.66 -7.80 8.59
CA ASN A 116 -15.99 -8.18 8.14
C ASN A 116 -15.98 -9.32 7.11
N ASN A 117 -14.90 -9.48 6.36
CA ASN A 117 -14.83 -10.45 5.25
C ASN A 117 -13.93 -11.66 5.53
N TYR A 118 -13.03 -11.56 6.51
CA TYR A 118 -12.04 -12.61 6.78
C TYR A 118 -11.97 -12.94 8.27
N ASN A 119 -11.81 -14.22 8.56
CA ASN A 119 -11.64 -14.68 9.93
C ASN A 119 -10.16 -14.98 10.21
N LYS A 120 -9.52 -14.16 11.01
CA LYS A 120 -8.10 -14.32 11.39
C LYS A 120 -7.82 -15.64 12.13
N ARG A 121 -8.82 -16.23 12.80
CA ARG A 121 -8.65 -17.51 13.51
C ARG A 121 -8.28 -18.66 12.57
N ASN A 122 -8.59 -18.51 11.28
CA ASN A 122 -8.27 -19.49 10.26
C ASN A 122 -6.85 -19.31 9.71
N LEU A 123 -6.10 -18.29 10.13
CA LEU A 123 -4.77 -18.02 9.68
C LEU A 123 -3.73 -18.43 10.74
N PRO A 124 -2.59 -19.03 10.32
CA PRO A 124 -1.52 -19.35 11.25
C PRO A 124 -1.03 -18.10 11.98
N SER A 125 -0.85 -18.18 13.29
CA SER A 125 -0.37 -17.04 14.10
C SER A 125 0.99 -16.49 13.64
N ALA A 126 1.83 -17.34 13.06
CA ALA A 126 3.11 -16.94 12.48
C ALA A 126 2.97 -15.92 11.32
N LYS A 127 1.81 -15.83 10.69
CA LYS A 127 1.56 -14.83 9.62
C LYS A 127 1.26 -13.43 10.16
N PHE A 128 0.98 -13.29 11.46
CA PHE A 128 0.68 -12.00 12.08
C PHE A 128 1.87 -11.35 12.79
N TYR A 129 2.98 -12.09 12.94
CA TYR A 129 4.12 -11.62 13.68
C TYR A 129 5.39 -11.80 12.87
N SER A 130 6.16 -10.73 12.73
CA SER A 130 7.51 -10.86 12.19
C SER A 130 8.35 -11.76 13.09
N PRO A 131 9.14 -12.69 12.54
CA PRO A 131 10.08 -13.48 13.33
C PRO A 131 11.14 -12.63 14.02
N GLU A 132 11.38 -11.41 13.54
CA GLU A 132 12.32 -10.45 14.12
C GLU A 132 11.77 -9.75 15.37
N TYR A 133 10.50 -9.87 15.69
CA TYR A 133 9.93 -9.27 16.88
C TYR A 133 10.47 -9.95 18.13
N ASN A 134 11.04 -9.15 19.03
CA ASN A 134 11.43 -9.62 20.36
C ASN A 134 10.20 -9.96 21.21
N ALA A 135 10.41 -10.65 22.34
CA ALA A 135 9.33 -11.08 23.22
C ALA A 135 8.44 -9.92 23.70
N PHE A 136 9.04 -8.77 24.01
CA PHE A 136 8.30 -7.57 24.44
C PHE A 136 7.38 -7.05 23.36
N SER A 137 7.87 -6.95 22.12
CA SER A 137 7.06 -6.53 20.96
C SER A 137 5.89 -7.48 20.69
N ARG A 138 6.09 -8.79 20.88
CA ARG A 138 5.01 -9.78 20.74
C ARG A 138 3.94 -9.60 21.81
N VAL A 139 4.34 -9.40 23.07
CA VAL A 139 3.39 -9.14 24.17
C VAL A 139 2.61 -7.84 23.91
N LEU A 140 3.28 -6.77 23.51
CA LEU A 140 2.61 -5.52 23.15
C LEU A 140 1.59 -5.73 22.03
N ASN A 141 1.93 -6.45 20.98
CA ASN A 141 0.99 -6.74 19.90
C ASN A 141 -0.23 -7.52 20.37
N ILE A 142 -0.07 -8.49 21.27
CA ILE A 142 -1.19 -9.22 21.87
C ILE A 142 -2.10 -8.26 22.65
N ILE A 143 -1.51 -7.41 23.49
CA ILE A 143 -2.27 -6.43 24.27
C ILE A 143 -3.03 -5.45 23.34
N TYR A 144 -2.36 -4.95 22.30
CA TYR A 144 -2.98 -4.06 21.31
C TYR A 144 -4.13 -4.74 20.57
N ASN A 145 -3.92 -5.95 20.12
CA ASN A 145 -4.96 -6.72 19.45
C ASN A 145 -6.17 -6.96 20.39
N PHE A 146 -5.93 -7.16 21.66
CA PHE A 146 -7.00 -7.35 22.65
C PHE A 146 -7.79 -6.06 22.93
N LEU A 147 -7.11 -4.90 22.97
CA LEU A 147 -7.74 -3.62 23.31
C LEU A 147 -8.48 -2.97 22.13
N ASN A 148 -8.14 -3.32 20.90
CA ASN A 148 -8.66 -2.68 19.68
C ASN A 148 -9.55 -3.56 18.81
N TRP A 149 -9.92 -4.74 19.33
CA TRP A 149 -10.77 -5.71 18.58
C TRP A 149 -12.11 -5.91 19.25
#